data_0838d63ef30e01f9c44802e595208320
#
_entry.id   0838d63ef30e01f9c44802e595208320
#
_cell.length_a   1.000
_cell.length_b   1.000
_cell.length_c   1.000
_cell.angle_alpha   90.00
_cell.angle_beta   90.00
_cell.angle_gamma   90.00
#
_symmetry.space_group_name_H-M   'P 1'
#
loop_
_entity.id
_entity.type
_entity.pdbx_description
1 polymer ?
#
loop_
_entity_poly.entity_id
_entity_poly.type
_entity_poly.pdbx_seq_one_letter_code
_entity_poly.pdbx_strand_id
1 'polypeptide(L)'
;MCASNGIAGGVSRIVSTVAIQDAMAARRPDLLEVLYQPFWRARPADEEGEGMASRPFPMPVFARGPDGGFTSQYSRTYVEMAQGMPGVPPLSPRQVEAMDLLASLADELCVEMPFEPGQIQLMNQHVTYHGRTAYADDATAKGPDAARRNLLRIWLASPLSRALPEGHAGQWGDVRAGALRGGAMPGRSAFPS
;
A
#
# COMPACT_ATOMS: atom_id res chain seq x y z
N MET A 1 -3.82 -10.93 -10.40
CA MET A 1 -4.01 -12.32 -10.83
C MET A 1 -2.81 -13.14 -10.43
N CYS A 2 -3.01 -14.31 -9.90
CA CYS A 2 -1.94 -15.28 -9.68
C CYS A 2 -1.60 -15.98 -11.00
N ALA A 3 -0.40 -15.86 -11.51
CA ALA A 3 0.07 -16.58 -12.69
C ALA A 3 0.71 -17.91 -12.28
N SER A 4 1.51 -17.89 -11.20
CA SER A 4 2.12 -19.09 -10.64
C SER A 4 2.47 -18.90 -9.16
N ASN A 5 2.51 -19.98 -8.40
CA ASN A 5 3.01 -20.02 -7.05
C ASN A 5 4.47 -20.48 -7.02
N GLY A 6 5.20 -20.10 -5.97
CA GLY A 6 6.46 -20.73 -5.61
C GLY A 6 6.26 -22.16 -5.11
N ILE A 7 7.33 -22.80 -4.66
CA ILE A 7 7.27 -24.17 -4.10
C ILE A 7 6.70 -24.24 -2.69
N ALA A 8 6.71 -23.13 -1.94
CA ALA A 8 6.16 -23.05 -0.58
C ALA A 8 5.84 -21.61 -0.17
N GLY A 9 4.88 -21.45 0.72
CA GLY A 9 4.48 -20.16 1.30
C GLY A 9 3.77 -19.23 0.32
N GLY A 10 3.92 -17.91 0.52
CA GLY A 10 3.31 -16.91 -0.34
C GLY A 10 1.79 -16.76 -0.15
N VAL A 11 1.27 -17.25 0.99
CA VAL A 11 -0.15 -17.12 1.35
C VAL A 11 -0.52 -15.64 1.41
N SER A 12 -1.60 -15.28 0.74
CA SER A 12 -2.11 -13.91 0.73
C SER A 12 -2.69 -13.54 2.09
N ARG A 13 -2.37 -12.36 2.59
CA ARG A 13 -2.87 -11.81 3.86
C ARG A 13 -3.59 -10.51 3.56
N ILE A 14 -4.83 -10.39 4.01
CA ILE A 14 -5.66 -9.22 3.77
C ILE A 14 -6.27 -8.77 5.09
N VAL A 15 -6.30 -7.47 5.33
CA VAL A 15 -6.92 -6.88 6.51
C VAL A 15 -7.70 -5.62 6.18
N SER A 16 -8.85 -5.45 6.82
CA SER A 16 -9.62 -4.20 6.78
C SER A 16 -8.92 -3.11 7.59
N THR A 17 -8.62 -1.99 6.96
CA THR A 17 -8.02 -0.85 7.67
C THR A 17 -9.03 -0.14 8.58
N VAL A 18 -10.33 -0.30 8.32
CA VAL A 18 -11.39 0.15 9.24
C VAL A 18 -11.35 -0.67 10.53
N ALA A 19 -11.22 -2.00 10.43
CA ALA A 19 -11.09 -2.86 11.61
C ALA A 19 -9.85 -2.52 12.45
N ILE A 20 -8.72 -2.19 11.80
CA ILE A 20 -7.51 -1.72 12.51
C ILE A 20 -7.80 -0.38 13.20
N GLN A 21 -8.45 0.58 12.53
CA GLN A 21 -8.81 1.86 13.12
C GLN A 21 -9.70 1.68 14.36
N ASP A 22 -10.72 0.82 14.27
CA ASP A 22 -11.64 0.56 15.38
C ASP A 22 -10.93 -0.11 16.57
N ALA A 23 -10.04 -1.06 16.30
CA ALA A 23 -9.23 -1.71 17.33
C ALA A 23 -8.26 -0.72 18.00
N MET A 24 -7.65 0.19 17.24
CA MET A 24 -6.80 1.26 17.80
C MET A 24 -7.62 2.25 18.62
N ALA A 25 -8.80 2.65 18.15
CA ALA A 25 -9.69 3.53 18.90
C ALA A 25 -10.08 2.96 20.26
N ALA A 26 -10.31 1.66 20.33
CA ALA A 26 -10.66 0.96 21.57
C ALA A 26 -9.46 0.76 22.51
N ARG A 27 -8.27 0.48 21.98
CA ARG A 27 -7.10 0.05 22.78
C ARG A 27 -6.11 1.19 23.08
N ARG A 28 -5.85 2.04 22.09
CA ARG A 28 -4.85 3.13 22.16
C ARG A 28 -5.29 4.32 21.29
N PRO A 29 -6.35 5.04 21.72
CA PRO A 29 -6.83 6.21 20.99
C PRO A 29 -5.76 7.30 20.82
N ASP A 30 -4.84 7.40 21.75
CA ASP A 30 -3.70 8.31 21.72
C ASP A 30 -2.74 8.01 20.54
N LEU A 31 -2.55 6.75 20.17
CA LEU A 31 -1.73 6.36 19.01
C LEU A 31 -2.53 6.42 17.70
N LEU A 32 -3.84 6.22 17.76
CA LEU A 32 -4.70 6.42 16.60
C LEU A 32 -4.62 7.86 16.09
N GLU A 33 -4.65 8.85 16.98
CA GLU A 33 -4.51 10.27 16.61
C GLU A 33 -3.17 10.55 15.90
N VAL A 34 -2.10 9.85 16.28
CA VAL A 34 -0.79 9.98 15.62
C VAL A 34 -0.87 9.54 14.15
N LEU A 35 -1.63 8.50 13.82
CA LEU A 35 -1.77 8.01 12.44
C LEU A 35 -2.56 8.96 11.53
N TYR A 36 -3.31 9.89 12.09
CA TYR A 36 -3.95 10.99 11.36
C TYR A 36 -3.01 12.18 11.11
N GLN A 37 -1.81 12.19 11.71
CA GLN A 37 -0.79 13.19 11.46
C GLN A 37 0.09 12.81 10.26
N PRO A 38 0.73 13.77 9.59
CA PRO A 38 1.59 13.47 8.45
C PRO A 38 2.82 12.62 8.83
N PHE A 39 3.08 11.62 8.01
CA PHE A 39 4.32 10.85 7.96
C PHE A 39 5.05 11.17 6.67
N TRP A 40 6.32 11.46 6.75
CA TRP A 40 7.15 11.63 5.56
C TRP A 40 7.39 10.30 4.88
N ARG A 41 7.25 10.28 3.55
CA ARG A 41 7.39 9.09 2.71
C ARG A 41 8.28 9.35 1.52
N ALA A 42 9.04 8.33 1.14
CA ALA A 42 9.70 8.26 -0.16
C ALA A 42 8.76 7.66 -1.22
N ARG A 43 9.07 7.87 -2.48
CA ARG A 43 8.48 7.12 -3.59
C ARG A 43 9.35 5.93 -3.92
N PRO A 44 8.78 4.78 -4.34
CA PRO A 44 9.56 3.73 -4.96
C PRO A 44 10.15 4.21 -6.28
N ALA A 45 11.35 3.73 -6.61
CA ALA A 45 12.07 4.15 -7.80
C ALA A 45 11.31 3.84 -9.12
N ASP A 46 10.50 2.80 -9.11
CA ASP A 46 9.66 2.38 -10.25
C ASP A 46 8.39 3.24 -10.43
N GLU A 47 8.05 4.05 -9.43
CA GLU A 47 6.97 5.04 -9.49
C GLU A 47 7.49 6.46 -9.83
N GLU A 48 8.80 6.62 -10.00
CA GLU A 48 9.42 7.89 -10.37
C GLU A 48 9.16 8.18 -11.85
N GLY A 49 8.17 9.04 -12.12
CA GLY A 49 8.01 9.65 -13.45
C GLY A 49 9.07 10.74 -13.69
N GLU A 50 9.38 11.04 -14.97
CA GLU A 50 10.27 12.15 -15.32
C GLU A 50 9.82 13.45 -14.60
N GLY A 51 10.66 13.97 -13.72
CA GLY A 51 10.47 15.23 -12.99
C GLY A 51 9.83 15.11 -11.60
N MET A 52 9.36 13.95 -11.16
CA MET A 52 8.87 13.73 -9.80
C MET A 52 9.84 12.90 -8.93
N ALA A 53 11.06 12.72 -9.42
CA ALA A 53 12.09 11.94 -8.74
C ALA A 53 12.32 12.40 -7.29
N SER A 54 12.30 11.46 -6.40
CA SER A 54 12.97 11.45 -5.08
C SER A 54 12.66 12.57 -4.09
N ARG A 55 11.62 13.37 -4.22
CA ARG A 55 11.25 14.28 -3.14
C ARG A 55 10.35 13.59 -2.12
N PRO A 56 10.76 13.54 -0.84
CA PRO A 56 9.88 13.04 0.19
C PRO A 56 8.67 13.96 0.32
N PHE A 57 7.53 13.37 0.65
CA PHE A 57 6.28 14.10 0.84
C PHE A 57 5.58 13.64 2.11
N PRO A 58 4.90 14.56 2.84
CA PRO A 58 4.13 14.20 4.02
C PRO A 58 2.75 13.68 3.60
N MET A 59 2.29 12.60 4.25
CA MET A 59 0.95 12.07 4.07
C MET A 59 0.51 11.31 5.33
N PRO A 60 -0.71 11.50 5.83
CA PRO A 60 -1.22 10.73 6.96
C PRO A 60 -1.45 9.26 6.57
N VAL A 61 -1.37 8.36 7.56
CA VAL A 61 -1.71 6.94 7.38
C VAL A 61 -3.22 6.77 7.28
N PHE A 62 -3.96 7.43 8.16
CA PHE A 62 -5.42 7.48 8.18
C PHE A 62 -5.90 8.90 7.88
N ALA A 63 -6.95 9.01 7.09
CA ALA A 63 -7.55 10.29 6.77
C ALA A 63 -9.04 10.14 6.46
N ARG A 64 -9.73 11.28 6.40
CA ARG A 64 -11.11 11.35 5.91
C ARG A 64 -11.18 12.26 4.71
N GLY A 65 -11.88 11.80 3.69
CA GLY A 65 -12.17 12.59 2.49
C GLY A 65 -13.15 13.74 2.77
N PRO A 66 -13.36 14.61 1.78
CA PRO A 66 -14.32 15.71 1.90
C PRO A 66 -15.76 15.26 2.19
N ASP A 67 -16.10 14.04 1.78
CA ASP A 67 -17.38 13.37 2.03
C ASP A 67 -17.46 12.69 3.42
N GLY A 68 -16.44 12.85 4.27
CA GLY A 68 -16.30 12.17 5.55
C GLY A 68 -15.84 10.70 5.45
N GLY A 69 -15.71 10.17 4.23
CA GLY A 69 -15.32 8.78 4.00
C GLY A 69 -13.88 8.51 4.46
N PHE A 70 -13.72 7.40 5.21
CA PHE A 70 -12.41 6.96 5.67
C PHE A 70 -11.53 6.49 4.50
N THR A 71 -10.27 6.83 4.54
CA THR A 71 -9.24 6.34 3.64
C THR A 71 -7.95 6.07 4.40
N SER A 72 -7.19 5.11 3.93
CA SER A 72 -5.93 4.72 4.52
C SER A 72 -4.90 4.42 3.44
N GLN A 73 -3.65 4.80 3.71
CA GLN A 73 -2.52 4.47 2.85
C GLN A 73 -1.26 4.31 3.70
N TYR A 74 -0.64 3.14 3.66
CA TYR A 74 0.54 2.86 4.47
C TYR A 74 1.52 1.93 3.75
N SER A 75 2.78 2.27 3.90
CA SER A 75 3.92 1.38 3.67
C SER A 75 5.04 1.80 4.61
N ARG A 76 5.38 0.93 5.56
CA ARG A 76 6.46 1.18 6.52
C ARG A 76 7.78 1.43 5.81
N THR A 77 8.08 0.63 4.79
CA THR A 77 9.29 0.74 3.99
C THR A 77 9.48 2.15 3.44
N TYR A 78 8.43 2.76 2.89
CA TYR A 78 8.55 4.11 2.30
C TYR A 78 8.65 5.21 3.35
N VAL A 79 8.09 5.01 4.53
CA VAL A 79 8.29 5.91 5.68
C VAL A 79 9.74 5.84 6.17
N GLU A 80 10.28 4.63 6.33
CA GLU A 80 11.65 4.42 6.77
C GLU A 80 12.68 4.88 5.73
N MET A 81 12.44 4.64 4.45
CA MET A 81 13.28 5.16 3.36
C MET A 81 13.38 6.69 3.39
N ALA A 82 12.29 7.38 3.70
CA ALA A 82 12.30 8.83 3.77
C ALA A 82 13.21 9.37 4.89
N GLN A 83 13.45 8.61 5.96
CA GLN A 83 14.27 9.06 7.09
C GLN A 83 15.75 9.36 6.73
N GLY A 84 16.23 8.80 5.62
CA GLY A 84 17.57 9.11 5.09
C GLY A 84 17.61 10.32 4.15
N MET A 85 16.47 10.96 3.86
CA MET A 85 16.39 12.00 2.85
C MET A 85 16.55 13.40 3.43
N PRO A 86 17.18 14.34 2.69
CA PRO A 86 17.37 15.72 3.17
C PRO A 86 16.05 16.42 3.50
N GLY A 87 16.02 17.10 4.64
CA GLY A 87 14.87 17.89 5.08
C GLY A 87 13.74 17.08 5.74
N VAL A 88 13.89 15.77 5.89
CA VAL A 88 12.93 14.91 6.59
C VAL A 88 13.27 14.89 8.08
N PRO A 89 12.36 15.31 8.97
CA PRO A 89 12.55 15.18 10.39
C PRO A 89 12.56 13.72 10.83
N PRO A 90 13.30 13.34 11.87
CA PRO A 90 13.28 11.99 12.39
C PRO A 90 11.89 11.61 12.92
N LEU A 91 11.53 10.35 12.81
CA LEU A 91 10.33 9.82 13.43
C LEU A 91 10.37 10.00 14.93
N SER A 92 9.30 10.51 15.50
CA SER A 92 9.14 10.56 16.95
C SER A 92 8.93 9.15 17.51
N PRO A 93 9.26 8.90 18.80
CA PRO A 93 8.98 7.62 19.44
C PRO A 93 7.50 7.21 19.36
N ARG A 94 6.58 8.18 19.44
CA ARG A 94 5.15 7.93 19.31
C ARG A 94 4.73 7.52 17.88
N GLN A 95 5.38 8.06 16.86
CA GLN A 95 5.13 7.61 15.49
C GLN A 95 5.62 6.17 15.27
N VAL A 96 6.77 5.81 15.83
CA VAL A 96 7.26 4.43 15.78
C VAL A 96 6.31 3.49 16.51
N GLU A 97 5.89 3.83 17.74
CA GLU A 97 4.94 3.04 18.53
C GLU A 97 3.58 2.86 17.79
N ALA A 98 3.09 3.92 17.15
CA ALA A 98 1.86 3.86 16.38
C ALA A 98 1.98 2.92 15.15
N MET A 99 3.11 2.95 14.45
CA MET A 99 3.38 2.05 13.33
C MET A 99 3.52 0.60 13.81
N ASP A 100 4.15 0.36 14.95
CA ASP A 100 4.32 -0.98 15.52
C ASP A 100 2.97 -1.57 15.94
N LEU A 101 2.11 -0.78 16.59
CA LEU A 101 0.76 -1.19 16.95
C LEU A 101 -0.08 -1.48 15.70
N LEU A 102 0.00 -0.63 14.66
CA LEU A 102 -0.68 -0.85 13.39
C LEU A 102 -0.26 -2.18 12.76
N ALA A 103 1.04 -2.47 12.73
CA ALA A 103 1.57 -3.73 12.19
C ALA A 103 1.08 -4.93 12.99
N SER A 104 1.11 -4.86 14.32
CA SER A 104 0.61 -5.92 15.21
C SER A 104 -0.88 -6.19 15.01
N LEU A 105 -1.70 -5.13 14.88
CA LEU A 105 -3.13 -5.27 14.61
C LEU A 105 -3.41 -5.80 13.19
N ALA A 106 -2.59 -5.41 12.21
CA ALA A 106 -2.69 -5.96 10.86
C ALA A 106 -2.43 -7.47 10.86
N ASP A 107 -1.47 -7.94 11.65
CA ASP A 107 -1.19 -9.38 11.83
C ASP A 107 -2.31 -10.10 12.60
N GLU A 108 -2.84 -9.47 13.66
CA GLU A 108 -3.92 -10.04 14.48
C GLU A 108 -5.24 -10.19 13.72
N LEU A 109 -5.58 -9.21 12.90
CA LEU A 109 -6.89 -9.09 12.27
C LEU A 109 -6.92 -9.56 10.81
N CYS A 110 -5.78 -9.97 10.25
CA CYS A 110 -5.73 -10.39 8.86
C CYS A 110 -6.45 -11.73 8.63
N VAL A 111 -6.97 -11.85 7.42
CA VAL A 111 -7.43 -13.13 6.88
C VAL A 111 -6.34 -13.67 5.96
N GLU A 112 -5.93 -14.90 6.21
CA GLU A 112 -5.01 -15.62 5.34
C GLU A 112 -5.80 -16.47 4.34
N MET A 113 -5.41 -16.41 3.08
CA MET A 113 -6.03 -17.21 2.03
C MET A 113 -4.98 -17.69 1.02
N PRO A 114 -5.05 -18.93 0.58
CA PRO A 114 -4.30 -19.37 -0.60
C PRO A 114 -4.67 -18.48 -1.78
N PHE A 115 -3.70 -18.22 -2.66
CA PHE A 115 -3.94 -17.48 -3.88
C PHE A 115 -3.44 -18.32 -5.05
N GLU A 116 -4.35 -19.13 -5.60
CA GLU A 116 -4.03 -20.16 -6.57
C GLU A 116 -3.88 -19.61 -7.99
N PRO A 117 -3.10 -20.27 -8.87
CA PRO A 117 -2.98 -19.89 -10.26
C PRO A 117 -4.34 -19.75 -10.95
N GLY A 118 -4.51 -18.66 -11.71
CA GLY A 118 -5.78 -18.31 -12.38
C GLY A 118 -6.73 -17.48 -11.52
N GLN A 119 -6.57 -17.42 -10.21
CA GLN A 119 -7.41 -16.57 -9.35
C GLN A 119 -7.10 -15.09 -9.53
N ILE A 120 -8.14 -14.27 -9.42
CA ILE A 120 -8.07 -12.81 -9.46
C ILE A 120 -8.57 -12.27 -8.13
N GLN A 121 -7.79 -11.37 -7.53
CA GLN A 121 -8.14 -10.67 -6.31
C GLN A 121 -8.35 -9.18 -6.63
N LEU A 122 -9.54 -8.67 -6.34
CA LEU A 122 -9.88 -7.25 -6.48
C LEU A 122 -9.94 -6.63 -5.08
N MET A 123 -9.22 -5.53 -4.89
CA MET A 123 -9.14 -4.86 -3.60
C MET A 123 -9.34 -3.35 -3.73
N ASN A 124 -10.06 -2.78 -2.78
CA ASN A 124 -10.08 -1.35 -2.57
C ASN A 124 -8.93 -0.95 -1.65
N GLN A 125 -7.83 -0.49 -2.24
CA GLN A 125 -6.62 -0.14 -1.50
C GLN A 125 -6.77 1.03 -0.51
N HIS A 126 -7.88 1.76 -0.54
CA HIS A 126 -8.15 2.85 0.40
C HIS A 126 -8.68 2.36 1.76
N VAL A 127 -9.13 1.12 1.84
CA VAL A 127 -9.72 0.52 3.05
C VAL A 127 -9.22 -0.89 3.33
N THR A 128 -8.21 -1.34 2.60
CA THR A 128 -7.67 -2.69 2.72
C THR A 128 -6.15 -2.66 2.62
N TYR A 129 -5.46 -3.27 3.57
CA TYR A 129 -4.05 -3.61 3.42
C TYR A 129 -3.91 -5.07 2.98
N HIS A 130 -2.86 -5.32 2.25
CA HIS A 130 -2.52 -6.67 1.80
C HIS A 130 -1.03 -6.94 1.96
N GLY A 131 -0.75 -8.19 2.15
CA GLY A 131 0.60 -8.70 2.29
C GLY A 131 0.66 -10.17 1.90
N ARG A 132 1.72 -10.81 2.25
CA ARG A 132 1.89 -12.25 2.09
C ARG A 132 2.84 -12.81 3.15
N THR A 133 2.75 -14.11 3.37
CA THR A 133 3.77 -14.83 4.15
C THR A 133 5.08 -14.94 3.35
N ALA A 134 6.16 -15.31 4.00
CA ALA A 134 7.39 -15.67 3.31
C ALA A 134 7.11 -16.78 2.29
N TYR A 135 7.89 -16.83 1.22
CA TYR A 135 7.77 -17.85 0.18
C TYR A 135 9.14 -18.31 -0.30
N ALA A 136 9.17 -19.48 -0.89
CA ALA A 136 10.33 -20.01 -1.56
C ALA A 136 9.99 -20.32 -3.02
N ASP A 137 10.92 -19.98 -3.89
CA ASP A 137 10.91 -20.37 -5.30
C ASP A 137 11.88 -21.53 -5.52
N ASP A 138 11.68 -22.30 -6.57
CA ASP A 138 12.66 -23.30 -6.97
C ASP A 138 13.90 -22.60 -7.60
N ALA A 139 14.96 -22.49 -6.80
CA ALA A 139 16.21 -21.89 -7.24
C ALA A 139 16.93 -22.70 -8.34
N THR A 140 16.58 -23.98 -8.51
CA THR A 140 17.20 -24.88 -9.49
C THR A 140 16.45 -24.92 -10.82
N ALA A 141 15.17 -24.59 -10.82
CA ALA A 141 14.35 -24.60 -12.01
C ALA A 141 14.73 -23.47 -12.97
N LYS A 142 14.96 -23.83 -14.21
CA LYS A 142 15.29 -22.90 -15.31
C LYS A 142 14.20 -22.97 -16.38
N GLY A 143 13.88 -21.82 -16.94
CA GLY A 143 12.90 -21.74 -18.04
C GLY A 143 11.51 -21.27 -17.60
N PRO A 144 10.57 -21.21 -18.54
CA PRO A 144 9.22 -20.66 -18.30
C PRO A 144 8.40 -21.48 -17.30
N ASP A 145 8.69 -22.77 -17.15
CA ASP A 145 7.96 -23.68 -16.25
C ASP A 145 8.56 -23.74 -14.83
N ALA A 146 9.59 -22.91 -14.56
CA ALA A 146 10.16 -22.82 -13.23
C ALA A 146 9.08 -22.44 -12.21
N ALA A 147 9.00 -23.20 -11.11
CA ALA A 147 8.08 -22.90 -10.00
C ALA A 147 8.48 -21.61 -9.26
N ARG A 148 8.25 -20.50 -9.89
CA ARG A 148 8.48 -19.14 -9.36
C ARG A 148 7.16 -18.46 -9.11
N ARG A 149 7.08 -17.82 -7.95
CA ARG A 149 5.92 -17.02 -7.62
C ARG A 149 5.82 -15.81 -8.54
N ASN A 150 4.74 -15.74 -9.31
CA ASN A 150 4.48 -14.64 -10.23
C ASN A 150 3.02 -14.15 -10.06
N LEU A 151 2.87 -12.89 -9.67
CA LEU A 151 1.60 -12.19 -9.57
C LEU A 151 1.56 -11.03 -10.54
N LEU A 152 0.56 -11.01 -11.39
CA LEU A 152 0.26 -9.85 -12.23
C LEU A 152 -0.60 -8.88 -11.42
N ARG A 153 -0.10 -7.65 -11.23
CA ARG A 153 -0.79 -6.58 -10.51
C ARG A 153 -1.09 -5.42 -11.47
N ILE A 154 -2.33 -4.98 -11.44
CA ILE A 154 -2.79 -3.81 -12.21
C ILE A 154 -3.49 -2.88 -11.24
N TRP A 155 -3.22 -1.60 -11.36
CA TRP A 155 -3.95 -0.55 -10.67
C TRP A 155 -5.08 -0.08 -11.58
N LEU A 156 -6.29 -0.04 -11.02
CA LEU A 156 -7.48 0.38 -11.73
C LEU A 156 -7.94 1.73 -11.19
N ALA A 157 -8.14 2.68 -12.09
CA ALA A 157 -8.84 3.91 -11.77
C ALA A 157 -10.32 3.76 -12.14
N SER A 158 -11.21 4.17 -11.23
CA SER A 158 -12.65 4.14 -11.45
C SER A 158 -13.21 5.56 -11.53
N PRO A 159 -14.08 5.86 -12.50
CA PRO A 159 -14.79 7.14 -12.53
C PRO A 159 -15.73 7.32 -11.33
N LEU A 160 -16.06 6.23 -10.63
CA LEU A 160 -16.86 6.24 -9.39
C LEU A 160 -15.99 6.41 -8.13
N SER A 161 -14.67 6.62 -8.28
CA SER A 161 -13.81 6.85 -7.12
C SER A 161 -14.18 8.15 -6.42
N ARG A 162 -14.25 8.10 -5.09
CA ARG A 162 -14.51 9.30 -4.29
C ARG A 162 -13.32 10.24 -4.23
N ALA A 163 -13.56 11.50 -3.85
CA ALA A 163 -12.49 12.43 -3.57
C ALA A 163 -11.63 11.97 -2.40
N LEU A 164 -10.35 12.25 -2.46
CA LEU A 164 -9.39 12.00 -1.39
C LEU A 164 -9.07 13.31 -0.66
N PRO A 165 -8.56 13.24 0.59
CA PRO A 165 -8.05 14.42 1.28
C PRO A 165 -6.91 15.09 0.51
N GLU A 166 -6.79 16.41 0.58
CA GLU A 166 -5.70 17.16 -0.08
C GLU A 166 -4.30 16.66 0.34
N GLY A 167 -4.12 16.28 1.61
CA GLY A 167 -2.88 15.69 2.11
C GLY A 167 -2.43 14.42 1.36
N HIS A 168 -3.29 13.82 0.56
CA HIS A 168 -2.97 12.67 -0.29
C HIS A 168 -2.47 13.04 -1.70
N ALA A 169 -2.48 14.34 -2.06
CA ALA A 169 -2.04 14.81 -3.38
C ALA A 169 -0.56 14.46 -3.64
N GLY A 170 0.27 14.44 -2.61
CA GLY A 170 1.67 14.00 -2.71
C GLY A 170 1.83 12.60 -3.30
N GLN A 171 0.93 11.67 -3.01
CA GLN A 171 0.93 10.31 -3.56
C GLN A 171 0.18 10.22 -4.89
N TRP A 172 -0.99 10.84 -4.97
CA TRP A 172 -1.95 10.57 -6.04
C TRP A 172 -2.01 11.65 -7.12
N GLY A 173 -1.37 12.79 -6.91
CA GLY A 173 -1.49 13.97 -7.78
C GLY A 173 -2.88 14.56 -7.73
N ASP A 174 -3.84 14.00 -8.48
CA ASP A 174 -5.23 14.47 -8.50
C ASP A 174 -6.09 13.72 -7.47
N VAL A 175 -6.62 14.48 -6.50
CA VAL A 175 -7.46 13.95 -5.41
C VAL A 175 -8.96 14.13 -5.63
N ARG A 176 -9.39 14.70 -6.76
CA ARG A 176 -10.82 14.90 -7.07
C ARG A 176 -11.54 13.57 -7.26
N ALA A 177 -12.85 13.58 -7.05
CA ALA A 177 -13.69 12.42 -7.36
C ALA A 177 -13.60 12.07 -8.87
N GLY A 178 -13.57 10.79 -9.19
CA GLY A 178 -13.48 10.30 -10.56
C GLY A 178 -12.11 10.47 -11.22
N ALA A 179 -11.12 11.07 -10.55
CA ALA A 179 -9.80 11.29 -11.11
C ALA A 179 -9.09 9.96 -11.43
N LEU A 180 -8.35 9.94 -12.53
CA LEU A 180 -7.48 8.83 -12.90
C LEU A 180 -6.25 8.85 -11.99
N ARG A 181 -6.19 7.88 -11.08
CA ARG A 181 -5.13 7.73 -10.08
C ARG A 181 -4.51 6.35 -10.19
N GLY A 182 -3.26 6.31 -10.69
CA GLY A 182 -2.61 5.05 -11.04
C GLY A 182 -3.23 4.39 -12.28
N GLY A 183 -2.76 3.20 -12.61
CA GLY A 183 -3.22 2.43 -13.77
C GLY A 183 -2.49 2.78 -15.07
N ALA A 184 -2.82 2.05 -16.13
CA ALA A 184 -2.29 2.30 -17.47
C ALA A 184 -2.89 3.58 -18.06
N MET A 185 -2.04 4.51 -18.47
CA MET A 185 -2.50 5.71 -19.15
C MET A 185 -2.91 5.36 -20.60
N PRO A 186 -4.06 5.84 -21.09
CA PRO A 186 -4.43 5.66 -22.48
C PRO A 186 -3.32 6.20 -23.40
N GLY A 187 -2.87 5.39 -24.35
CA GLY A 187 -1.88 5.78 -25.36
C GLY A 187 -0.40 5.55 -24.98
N ARG A 188 -0.07 5.07 -23.79
CA ARG A 188 1.26 4.56 -23.48
C ARG A 188 1.26 3.03 -23.54
N SER A 189 2.03 2.45 -24.45
CA SER A 189 2.30 1.00 -24.43
C SER A 189 3.02 0.66 -23.15
N ALA A 190 2.45 -0.22 -22.35
CA ALA A 190 3.08 -0.71 -21.12
C ALA A 190 4.18 -1.75 -21.40
N PHE A 191 4.40 -2.10 -22.67
CA PHE A 191 5.39 -3.09 -23.08
C PHE A 191 6.29 -2.48 -24.14
N PRO A 192 7.62 -2.55 -23.96
CA PRO A 192 8.54 -2.26 -25.05
C PRO A 192 8.30 -3.30 -26.17
N SER A 193 8.27 -2.81 -27.40
CA SER A 193 8.20 -3.62 -28.62
C SER A 193 9.40 -4.53 -28.79
#